data_431ea403ce5ce67cac3ebf8cb18fa129
#
_entry.id   431ea403ce5ce67cac3ebf8cb18fa129
#
_cell.length_a   1.000
_cell.length_b   1.000
_cell.length_c   1.000
_cell.angle_alpha   90.00
_cell.angle_beta   90.00
_cell.angle_gamma   90.00
#
_symmetry.space_group_name_H-M   'P 1'
#
loop_
_entity.id
_entity.type
_entity.pdbx_description
1 polymer ?
#
loop_
_entity_poly.entity_id
_entity_poly.type
_entity_poly.pdbx_seq_one_letter_code
_entity_poly.pdbx_strand_id
1 'polypeptide(L)'
;VCSSDLLLDLIYVHIDVTSNAVLSKGITHSDFVRSIVHHPQNLLLLDPSAEAGEYDMHSGLKIIRGEESVNRYFQSLQRRWMTEEIKWIDFSDVTMLKELTPLEISELLYFGHMKNSLHSPFFYKLQNDFVFFEFADQMTRVYYRYIDEFYRIFADKITRVVLEKVNQKKAFFKRNTPVEKLSPELLKNMKGILQEGVIFCFQQTEVDKEEYRIPIYLVEDSL
;
A
#
# COMPACT_ATOMS: atom_id res chain seq x y z
N VAL A 1 -2.24 -2.20 28.65
CA VAL A 1 -1.20 -1.36 28.02
C VAL A 1 -0.35 -2.31 27.20
N CYS A 2 -0.67 -2.51 25.95
CA CYS A 2 0.21 -3.25 25.06
C CYS A 2 -0.34 -3.21 23.65
N SER A 3 0.48 -2.97 22.71
CA SER A 3 0.49 -3.60 21.39
C SER A 3 0.37 -2.75 20.14
N SER A 4 0.02 -1.48 20.19
CA SER A 4 0.12 -0.63 19.01
C SER A 4 1.58 -0.25 18.66
N ASP A 5 2.47 -0.18 19.65
CA ASP A 5 3.88 0.21 19.44
C ASP A 5 4.72 -0.89 18.81
N LEU A 6 4.37 -2.16 19.02
CA LEU A 6 5.10 -3.30 18.43
C LEU A 6 4.93 -3.43 16.92
N LEU A 7 3.80 -2.94 16.36
CA LEU A 7 3.51 -3.00 14.92
C LEU A 7 4.30 -1.96 14.11
N LEU A 8 4.75 -0.87 14.75
CA LEU A 8 5.57 0.17 14.10
C LEU A 8 7.05 -0.25 13.98
N ASP A 9 7.45 -1.31 14.68
CA ASP A 9 8.85 -1.70 14.82
C ASP A 9 9.32 -2.76 13.82
N LEU A 10 8.40 -3.39 13.12
CA LEU A 10 8.68 -4.40 12.10
C LEU A 10 7.93 -4.09 10.82
N ILE A 11 8.63 -4.11 9.68
CA ILE A 11 8.02 -4.04 8.37
C ILE A 11 8.42 -5.28 7.58
N TYR A 12 7.42 -6.07 7.18
CA TYR A 12 7.60 -7.18 6.25
C TYR A 12 7.33 -6.73 4.84
N VAL A 13 8.15 -7.16 3.90
CA VAL A 13 7.97 -6.91 2.45
C VAL A 13 8.36 -8.15 1.66
N HIS A 14 7.51 -8.51 0.70
CA HIS A 14 7.79 -9.50 -0.34
C HIS A 14 7.30 -8.97 -1.69
N ILE A 15 8.15 -9.00 -2.71
CA ILE A 15 7.85 -8.57 -4.07
C ILE A 15 7.67 -9.77 -4.98
N ASP A 16 6.48 -9.93 -5.55
CA ASP A 16 6.26 -10.82 -6.69
C ASP A 16 6.45 -10.05 -7.99
N VAL A 17 7.57 -10.29 -8.64
CA VAL A 17 7.91 -9.60 -9.91
C VAL A 17 7.07 -10.08 -11.08
N THR A 18 6.49 -11.27 -11.00
CA THR A 18 5.68 -11.83 -12.09
C THR A 18 4.38 -11.06 -12.26
N SER A 19 3.77 -10.67 -11.15
CA SER A 19 2.52 -9.91 -11.12
C SER A 19 2.70 -8.43 -10.77
N ASN A 20 3.94 -7.95 -10.53
CA ASN A 20 4.23 -6.64 -9.97
C ASN A 20 3.45 -6.38 -8.67
N ALA A 21 3.28 -7.41 -7.86
CA ALA A 21 2.60 -7.34 -6.59
C ALA A 21 3.60 -7.18 -5.44
N VAL A 22 3.20 -6.40 -4.45
CA VAL A 22 3.91 -6.30 -3.17
C VAL A 22 2.99 -6.75 -2.06
N LEU A 23 3.41 -7.77 -1.32
CA LEU A 23 2.80 -8.16 -0.06
C LEU A 23 3.60 -7.49 1.06
N SER A 24 2.93 -6.77 1.95
CA SER A 24 3.61 -6.11 3.06
C SER A 24 2.77 -6.11 4.34
N LYS A 25 3.47 -5.98 5.47
CA LYS A 25 2.89 -5.67 6.78
C LYS A 25 3.64 -4.49 7.38
N GLY A 26 2.90 -3.54 7.94
CA GLY A 26 3.51 -2.31 8.48
C GLY A 26 3.57 -1.15 7.49
N ILE A 27 3.17 -1.36 6.21
CA ILE A 27 2.89 -0.29 5.24
C ILE A 27 1.38 -0.20 5.09
N THR A 28 0.79 0.88 5.59
CA THR A 28 -0.67 1.05 5.62
C THR A 28 -1.19 1.76 4.38
N HIS A 29 -2.53 1.74 4.18
CA HIS A 29 -3.20 2.56 3.18
C HIS A 29 -2.82 4.04 3.28
N SER A 30 -2.69 4.58 4.49
CA SER A 30 -2.27 5.97 4.71
C SER A 30 -0.85 6.24 4.22
N ASP A 31 0.07 5.29 4.42
CA ASP A 31 1.44 5.38 3.90
C ASP A 31 1.44 5.39 2.37
N PHE A 32 0.62 4.52 1.77
CA PHE A 32 0.44 4.42 0.34
C PHE A 32 -0.06 5.75 -0.25
N VAL A 33 -1.21 6.24 0.20
CA VAL A 33 -1.85 7.46 -0.36
C VAL A 33 -0.96 8.69 -0.22
N ARG A 34 -0.20 8.78 0.87
CA ARG A 34 0.70 9.93 1.11
C ARG A 34 1.85 10.01 0.12
N SER A 35 2.33 8.87 -0.38
CA SER A 35 3.60 8.79 -1.10
C SER A 35 3.47 8.47 -2.59
N ILE A 36 2.29 8.11 -3.08
CA ILE A 36 2.05 7.92 -4.52
C ILE A 36 2.13 9.23 -5.28
N VAL A 37 2.56 9.16 -6.53
CA VAL A 37 2.60 10.32 -7.45
C VAL A 37 1.34 10.40 -8.30
N HIS A 38 0.88 9.26 -8.78
CA HIS A 38 -0.33 9.18 -9.60
C HIS A 38 -1.54 8.98 -8.68
N HIS A 39 -2.19 10.08 -8.31
CA HIS A 39 -3.39 10.00 -7.47
C HIS A 39 -4.58 9.50 -8.26
N PRO A 40 -5.31 8.48 -7.75
CA PRO A 40 -6.52 7.97 -8.38
C PRO A 40 -7.57 9.06 -8.59
N GLN A 41 -8.14 9.13 -9.79
CA GLN A 41 -9.26 10.03 -10.09
C GLN A 41 -10.61 9.39 -9.79
N ASN A 42 -10.70 8.09 -10.00
CA ASN A 42 -11.90 7.31 -9.70
C ASN A 42 -11.49 5.99 -9.06
N LEU A 43 -12.39 5.41 -8.27
CA LEU A 43 -12.20 4.09 -7.67
C LEU A 43 -13.37 3.18 -7.98
N LEU A 44 -13.05 1.93 -8.24
CA LEU A 44 -13.96 0.82 -8.24
C LEU A 44 -13.77 0.09 -6.92
N LEU A 45 -14.82 0.03 -6.09
CA LEU A 45 -14.80 -0.64 -4.81
C LEU A 45 -15.14 -2.12 -5.01
N LEU A 46 -14.21 -2.98 -4.62
CA LEU A 46 -14.37 -4.43 -4.76
C LEU A 46 -15.13 -5.06 -3.57
N ASP A 47 -15.35 -4.27 -2.53
CA ASP A 47 -16.20 -4.67 -1.41
C ASP A 47 -17.60 -4.07 -1.58
N PRO A 48 -18.63 -4.91 -1.88
CA PRO A 48 -20.00 -4.44 -2.01
C PRO A 48 -20.58 -3.86 -0.71
N SER A 49 -20.05 -4.27 0.44
CA SER A 49 -20.50 -3.80 1.76
C SER A 49 -19.95 -2.43 2.14
N ALA A 50 -18.96 -1.90 1.39
CA ALA A 50 -18.43 -0.57 1.67
C ALA A 50 -19.56 0.47 1.74
N GLU A 51 -19.60 1.28 2.79
CA GLU A 51 -20.63 2.32 2.94
C GLU A 51 -20.50 3.46 1.91
N ALA A 52 -19.24 3.71 1.45
CA ALA A 52 -18.94 4.73 0.47
C ALA A 52 -19.23 4.30 -0.97
N GLY A 53 -19.35 5.27 -1.86
CA GLY A 53 -19.55 5.06 -3.29
C GLY A 53 -21.01 4.90 -3.70
N GLU A 54 -21.22 4.84 -4.99
CA GLU A 54 -22.52 4.65 -5.64
C GLU A 54 -22.44 3.52 -6.67
N TYR A 55 -23.57 2.87 -6.95
CA TYR A 55 -23.60 1.85 -8.00
C TYR A 55 -23.65 2.51 -9.39
N ASP A 56 -22.74 2.10 -10.26
CA ASP A 56 -22.83 2.49 -11.67
C ASP A 56 -24.01 1.77 -12.35
N MET A 57 -24.88 2.53 -12.96
CA MET A 57 -26.16 2.01 -13.52
C MET A 57 -25.97 1.01 -14.66
N HIS A 58 -24.83 1.11 -15.38
CA HIS A 58 -24.55 0.24 -16.51
C HIS A 58 -23.89 -1.08 -16.07
N SER A 59 -22.84 -0.97 -15.27
CA SER A 59 -22.02 -2.13 -14.87
C SER A 59 -22.51 -2.78 -13.58
N GLY A 60 -23.30 -2.08 -12.75
CA GLY A 60 -23.68 -2.53 -11.40
C GLY A 60 -22.50 -2.54 -10.41
N LEU A 61 -21.31 -2.08 -10.81
CA LEU A 61 -20.15 -1.98 -9.95
C LEU A 61 -20.24 -0.77 -9.03
N LYS A 62 -19.71 -0.90 -7.83
CA LYS A 62 -19.70 0.18 -6.84
C LYS A 62 -18.48 1.07 -7.08
N ILE A 63 -18.70 2.37 -7.25
CA ILE A 63 -17.66 3.31 -7.68
C ILE A 63 -17.65 4.60 -6.85
N ILE A 64 -16.49 5.24 -6.81
CA ILE A 64 -16.31 6.62 -6.35
C ILE A 64 -15.80 7.43 -7.53
N ARG A 65 -16.47 8.53 -7.86
CA ARG A 65 -16.17 9.38 -9.01
C ARG A 65 -15.53 10.68 -8.59
N GLY A 66 -14.45 11.04 -9.27
CA GLY A 66 -13.77 12.32 -9.16
C GLY A 66 -12.79 12.38 -7.98
N GLU A 67 -11.69 13.05 -8.23
CA GLU A 67 -10.55 13.17 -7.32
C GLU A 67 -10.96 13.66 -5.91
N GLU A 68 -11.84 14.65 -5.82
CA GLU A 68 -12.30 15.18 -4.53
C GLU A 68 -13.05 14.11 -3.71
N SER A 69 -13.89 13.31 -4.35
CA SER A 69 -14.64 12.22 -3.69
C SER A 69 -13.71 11.09 -3.26
N VAL A 70 -12.71 10.76 -4.09
CA VAL A 70 -11.66 9.80 -3.77
C VAL A 70 -10.86 10.27 -2.56
N ASN A 71 -10.44 11.54 -2.54
CA ASN A 71 -9.70 12.11 -1.41
C ASN A 71 -10.52 12.08 -0.11
N ARG A 72 -11.82 12.42 -0.17
CA ARG A 72 -12.73 12.30 0.99
C ARG A 72 -12.85 10.86 1.48
N TYR A 73 -12.96 9.90 0.56
CA TYR A 73 -12.97 8.48 0.91
C TYR A 73 -11.68 8.06 1.60
N PHE A 74 -10.51 8.39 1.04
CA PHE A 74 -9.23 8.08 1.65
C PHE A 74 -9.05 8.69 3.04
N GLN A 75 -9.52 9.91 3.25
CA GLN A 75 -9.54 10.54 4.58
C GLN A 75 -10.48 9.82 5.56
N SER A 76 -11.60 9.29 5.09
CA SER A 76 -12.51 8.52 5.93
C SER A 76 -11.90 7.21 6.40
N LEU A 77 -11.10 6.55 5.54
CA LEU A 77 -10.41 5.30 5.88
C LEU A 77 -9.38 5.48 7.01
N GLN A 78 -8.76 6.66 7.14
CA GLN A 78 -7.82 6.95 8.23
C GLN A 78 -8.48 6.95 9.63
N ARG A 79 -9.80 7.10 9.69
CA ARG A 79 -10.58 7.16 10.94
C ARG A 79 -11.28 5.84 11.27
N ARG A 80 -11.19 4.86 10.38
CA ARG A 80 -11.83 3.55 10.58
C ARG A 80 -11.04 2.68 11.56
N TRP A 81 -11.78 1.84 12.28
CA TRP A 81 -11.18 0.81 13.10
C TRP A 81 -10.55 -0.26 12.20
N MET A 82 -9.38 -0.76 12.59
CA MET A 82 -8.49 -1.64 11.82
C MET A 82 -9.06 -3.04 11.50
N THR A 83 -10.36 -3.25 11.54
CA THR A 83 -11.02 -4.55 11.33
C THR A 83 -11.68 -4.69 9.96
N GLU A 84 -11.77 -3.62 9.19
CA GLU A 84 -12.42 -3.64 7.89
C GLU A 84 -11.39 -3.79 6.77
N GLU A 85 -11.68 -4.67 5.82
CA GLU A 85 -10.85 -4.81 4.62
C GLU A 85 -11.06 -3.63 3.68
N ILE A 86 -9.98 -3.20 3.02
CA ILE A 86 -10.01 -2.14 2.01
C ILE A 86 -9.62 -2.77 0.68
N LYS A 87 -10.52 -2.71 -0.29
CA LYS A 87 -10.28 -3.30 -1.62
C LYS A 87 -10.79 -2.38 -2.70
N TRP A 88 -9.87 -1.88 -3.54
CA TRP A 88 -10.24 -1.02 -4.65
C TRP A 88 -9.28 -1.14 -5.83
N ILE A 89 -9.78 -0.76 -7.01
CA ILE A 89 -9.03 -0.57 -8.24
C ILE A 89 -9.22 0.89 -8.67
N ASP A 90 -8.16 1.58 -9.05
CA ASP A 90 -8.29 2.89 -9.66
C ASP A 90 -8.70 2.76 -11.13
N PHE A 91 -9.29 3.80 -11.69
CA PHE A 91 -9.54 3.89 -13.11
C PHE A 91 -9.62 5.35 -13.57
N SER A 92 -9.29 5.59 -14.84
CA SER A 92 -9.10 6.95 -15.34
C SER A 92 -10.41 7.63 -15.76
N ASP A 93 -11.32 6.93 -16.45
CA ASP A 93 -12.51 7.54 -17.00
C ASP A 93 -13.78 6.70 -16.78
N VAL A 94 -14.83 7.32 -16.24
CA VAL A 94 -16.12 6.68 -15.99
C VAL A 94 -16.82 6.20 -17.26
N THR A 95 -16.50 6.77 -18.42
CA THR A 95 -17.07 6.32 -19.70
C THR A 95 -16.63 4.91 -20.07
N MET A 96 -15.45 4.48 -19.59
CA MET A 96 -14.91 3.14 -19.81
C MET A 96 -15.77 2.05 -19.22
N LEU A 97 -16.51 2.33 -18.14
CA LEU A 97 -17.42 1.36 -17.53
C LEU A 97 -18.52 0.90 -18.48
N LYS A 98 -18.92 1.76 -19.44
CA LYS A 98 -19.93 1.42 -20.44
C LYS A 98 -19.43 0.44 -21.50
N GLU A 99 -18.11 0.33 -21.65
CA GLU A 99 -17.47 -0.56 -22.61
C GLU A 99 -17.16 -1.94 -22.02
N LEU A 100 -17.36 -2.12 -20.71
CA LEU A 100 -17.15 -3.41 -20.05
C LEU A 100 -18.19 -4.44 -20.51
N THR A 101 -17.71 -5.59 -20.92
CA THR A 101 -18.56 -6.76 -21.21
C THR A 101 -19.02 -7.42 -19.92
N PRO A 102 -20.11 -8.20 -19.92
CA PRO A 102 -20.52 -8.97 -18.75
C PRO A 102 -19.44 -9.89 -18.19
N LEU A 103 -18.58 -10.43 -19.05
CA LEU A 103 -17.44 -11.25 -18.62
C LEU A 103 -16.42 -10.42 -17.83
N GLU A 104 -16.02 -9.25 -18.34
CA GLU A 104 -15.08 -8.36 -17.67
C GLU A 104 -15.64 -7.85 -16.32
N ILE A 105 -16.93 -7.54 -16.24
CA ILE A 105 -17.60 -7.19 -14.99
C ILE A 105 -17.52 -8.36 -14.00
N SER A 106 -17.78 -9.58 -14.47
CA SER A 106 -17.70 -10.80 -13.66
C SER A 106 -16.27 -11.03 -13.14
N GLU A 107 -15.25 -10.82 -13.98
CA GLU A 107 -13.84 -10.93 -13.59
C GLU A 107 -13.46 -9.90 -12.53
N LEU A 108 -13.91 -8.65 -12.65
CA LEU A 108 -13.69 -7.61 -11.66
C LEU A 108 -14.33 -7.94 -10.31
N LEU A 109 -15.57 -8.42 -10.30
CA LEU A 109 -16.25 -8.87 -9.08
C LEU A 109 -15.54 -10.08 -8.45
N TYR A 110 -15.13 -11.03 -9.29
CA TYR A 110 -14.41 -12.21 -8.83
C TYR A 110 -13.03 -11.86 -8.25
N PHE A 111 -12.36 -10.88 -8.83
CA PHE A 111 -11.05 -10.41 -8.38
C PHE A 111 -11.06 -9.95 -6.90
N GLY A 112 -12.10 -9.28 -6.46
CA GLY A 112 -12.27 -8.87 -5.08
C GLY A 112 -12.34 -10.04 -4.08
N HIS A 113 -12.69 -11.25 -4.54
CA HIS A 113 -12.85 -12.45 -3.73
C HIS A 113 -11.72 -13.46 -3.89
N MET A 114 -10.78 -13.23 -4.80
CA MET A 114 -9.70 -14.18 -5.05
C MET A 114 -8.64 -14.16 -3.97
N LYS A 115 -8.22 -15.36 -3.56
CA LYS A 115 -7.08 -15.57 -2.67
C LYS A 115 -5.75 -15.71 -3.42
N ASN A 116 -5.81 -16.10 -4.68
CA ASN A 116 -4.64 -16.38 -5.52
C ASN A 116 -4.34 -15.21 -6.48
N SER A 117 -3.06 -15.03 -6.83
CA SER A 117 -2.63 -14.03 -7.79
C SER A 117 -3.19 -14.31 -9.18
N LEU A 118 -3.67 -13.26 -9.85
CA LEU A 118 -4.04 -13.30 -11.27
C LEU A 118 -2.79 -13.13 -12.15
N HIS A 119 -2.90 -13.62 -13.40
CA HIS A 119 -1.83 -13.39 -14.39
C HIS A 119 -1.65 -11.90 -14.75
N SER A 120 -2.71 -11.11 -14.68
CA SER A 120 -2.64 -9.67 -14.86
C SER A 120 -3.76 -8.98 -14.07
N PRO A 121 -3.42 -8.16 -13.07
CA PRO A 121 -4.39 -7.37 -12.31
C PRO A 121 -4.72 -6.02 -13.00
N PHE A 122 -4.17 -5.78 -14.19
CA PHE A 122 -4.35 -4.53 -14.92
C PHE A 122 -5.34 -4.74 -16.06
N PHE A 123 -6.45 -4.04 -15.96
CA PHE A 123 -7.53 -4.10 -16.95
C PHE A 123 -7.32 -3.02 -18.00
N TYR A 124 -7.11 -3.41 -19.25
CA TYR A 124 -6.81 -2.48 -20.33
C TYR A 124 -7.84 -1.35 -20.44
N LYS A 125 -9.14 -1.68 -20.35
CA LYS A 125 -10.22 -0.69 -20.47
C LYS A 125 -10.28 0.27 -19.27
N LEU A 126 -9.85 -0.14 -18.09
CA LEU A 126 -9.83 0.72 -16.91
C LEU A 126 -8.60 1.63 -16.87
N GLN A 127 -7.52 1.26 -17.59
CA GLN A 127 -6.24 1.95 -17.56
C GLN A 127 -5.71 2.18 -16.14
N ASN A 128 -6.01 1.22 -15.25
CA ASN A 128 -5.66 1.32 -13.84
C ASN A 128 -4.15 1.22 -13.61
N ASP A 129 -3.64 1.97 -12.63
CA ASP A 129 -2.26 1.94 -12.19
C ASP A 129 -2.05 1.10 -10.95
N PHE A 130 -3.11 0.94 -10.14
CA PHE A 130 -3.08 0.21 -8.89
C PHE A 130 -4.25 -0.75 -8.74
N VAL A 131 -4.00 -1.83 -8.00
CA VAL A 131 -5.03 -2.63 -7.33
C VAL A 131 -4.61 -2.76 -5.88
N PHE A 132 -5.40 -2.26 -4.97
CA PHE A 132 -5.08 -2.16 -3.56
C PHE A 132 -5.96 -3.07 -2.71
N PHE A 133 -5.32 -3.91 -1.89
CA PHE A 133 -5.95 -4.71 -0.86
C PHE A 133 -5.28 -4.46 0.49
N GLU A 134 -6.06 -4.16 1.51
CA GLU A 134 -5.66 -4.24 2.91
C GLU A 134 -6.61 -5.20 3.61
N PHE A 135 -6.05 -6.23 4.23
CA PHE A 135 -6.79 -7.30 4.91
C PHE A 135 -6.94 -6.99 6.40
N ALA A 136 -7.91 -7.66 7.05
CA ALA A 136 -8.22 -7.47 8.47
C ALA A 136 -7.03 -7.71 9.42
N ASP A 137 -6.01 -8.48 9.00
CA ASP A 137 -4.77 -8.73 9.74
C ASP A 137 -3.68 -7.66 9.50
N GLN A 138 -4.03 -6.57 8.80
CA GLN A 138 -3.14 -5.48 8.41
C GLN A 138 -2.04 -5.87 7.41
N MET A 139 -2.21 -6.98 6.75
CA MET A 139 -1.43 -7.29 5.56
C MET A 139 -1.98 -6.48 4.39
N THR A 140 -1.10 -5.91 3.60
CA THR A 140 -1.46 -5.25 2.34
C THR A 140 -0.93 -6.05 1.16
N ARG A 141 -1.74 -6.15 0.12
CA ARG A 141 -1.29 -6.62 -1.20
C ARG A 141 -1.64 -5.54 -2.21
N VAL A 142 -0.61 -4.97 -2.81
CA VAL A 142 -0.80 -3.92 -3.80
C VAL A 142 -0.14 -4.34 -5.11
N TYR A 143 -0.88 -4.25 -6.20
CA TYR A 143 -0.35 -4.43 -7.54
C TYR A 143 -0.04 -3.06 -8.13
N TYR A 144 1.14 -2.91 -8.68
CA TYR A 144 1.66 -1.66 -9.24
C TYR A 144 1.87 -1.81 -10.74
N ARG A 145 1.25 -0.97 -11.57
CA ARG A 145 1.62 -0.90 -12.98
C ARG A 145 3.09 -0.51 -13.12
N TYR A 146 3.54 0.38 -12.26
CA TYR A 146 4.92 0.86 -12.18
C TYR A 146 5.48 0.59 -10.80
N ILE A 147 6.28 -0.47 -10.66
CA ILE A 147 6.84 -0.91 -9.37
C ILE A 147 7.72 0.16 -8.69
N ASP A 148 8.21 1.13 -9.44
CA ASP A 148 9.00 2.24 -8.89
C ASP A 148 8.21 3.10 -7.87
N GLU A 149 6.87 3.12 -7.97
CA GLU A 149 5.99 3.74 -6.97
C GLU A 149 6.15 3.08 -5.60
N PHE A 150 6.24 1.74 -5.56
CA PHE A 150 6.45 1.02 -4.32
C PHE A 150 7.78 1.41 -3.64
N TYR A 151 8.87 1.46 -4.38
CA TYR A 151 10.17 1.83 -3.79
C TYR A 151 10.14 3.24 -3.19
N ARG A 152 9.38 4.16 -3.77
CA ARG A 152 9.17 5.50 -3.22
C ARG A 152 8.36 5.49 -1.93
N ILE A 153 7.23 4.78 -1.90
CA ILE A 153 6.39 4.61 -0.72
C ILE A 153 7.21 4.01 0.42
N PHE A 154 7.98 2.98 0.12
CA PHE A 154 8.76 2.27 1.12
C PHE A 154 9.93 3.11 1.64
N ALA A 155 10.63 3.85 0.78
CA ALA A 155 11.68 4.78 1.19
C ALA A 155 11.13 5.89 2.11
N ASP A 156 9.97 6.46 1.78
CA ASP A 156 9.29 7.46 2.61
C ASP A 156 8.86 6.86 3.96
N LYS A 157 8.37 5.62 3.98
CA LYS A 157 8.01 4.92 5.22
C LYS A 157 9.20 4.70 6.12
N ILE A 158 10.30 4.14 5.60
CA ILE A 158 11.55 3.92 6.35
C ILE A 158 12.05 5.23 6.93
N THR A 159 12.13 6.28 6.11
CA THR A 159 12.61 7.60 6.54
C THR A 159 11.78 8.14 7.72
N ARG A 160 10.46 8.01 7.67
CA ARG A 160 9.57 8.44 8.76
C ARG A 160 9.77 7.64 10.03
N VAL A 161 9.84 6.32 9.94
CA VAL A 161 10.04 5.46 11.12
C VAL A 161 11.39 5.80 11.79
N VAL A 162 12.45 5.99 11.02
CA VAL A 162 13.76 6.39 11.56
C VAL A 162 13.68 7.78 12.19
N LEU A 163 13.04 8.75 11.53
CA LEU A 163 12.85 10.10 12.05
C LEU A 163 12.11 10.11 13.39
N GLU A 164 11.05 9.33 13.51
CA GLU A 164 10.30 9.16 14.75
C GLU A 164 11.18 8.59 15.85
N LYS A 165 11.92 7.51 15.59
CA LYS A 165 12.81 6.88 16.57
C LYS A 165 13.95 7.78 17.04
N VAL A 166 14.56 8.53 16.14
CA VAL A 166 15.64 9.48 16.47
C VAL A 166 15.11 10.59 17.39
N ASN A 167 13.85 10.99 17.23
CA ASN A 167 13.27 12.11 17.95
C ASN A 167 12.48 11.70 19.22
N GLN A 168 12.06 10.43 19.36
CA GLN A 168 11.35 9.93 20.54
C GLN A 168 12.10 10.11 21.86
N LYS A 169 13.43 10.00 21.84
CA LYS A 169 14.30 10.07 23.06
C LYS A 169 14.68 11.50 23.42
N LYS A 170 14.16 12.52 22.73
CA LYS A 170 14.56 13.92 22.99
C LYS A 170 13.69 14.60 24.02
N ALA A 171 14.33 15.31 24.95
CA ALA A 171 13.63 16.19 25.90
C ALA A 171 12.87 17.30 25.15
N PHE A 172 11.75 17.73 25.69
CA PHE A 172 10.78 18.70 25.14
C PHE A 172 11.37 19.99 24.54
N PHE A 173 12.62 20.33 24.86
CA PHE A 173 13.27 21.59 24.46
C PHE A 173 14.41 21.43 23.43
N LYS A 174 14.66 20.20 22.93
CA LYS A 174 15.70 20.00 21.90
C LYS A 174 15.07 20.01 20.51
N ARG A 175 15.70 20.72 19.57
CA ARG A 175 15.34 20.71 18.16
C ARG A 175 15.38 19.28 17.62
N ASN A 176 14.41 18.94 16.77
CA ASN A 176 14.41 17.65 16.07
C ASN A 176 15.69 17.49 15.25
N THR A 177 16.30 16.29 15.29
CA THR A 177 17.38 15.95 14.38
C THR A 177 16.78 15.63 13.03
N PRO A 178 17.19 16.31 11.96
CA PRO A 178 16.82 15.91 10.61
C PRO A 178 17.42 14.53 10.32
N VAL A 179 16.69 13.73 9.56
CA VAL A 179 17.13 12.46 9.00
C VAL A 179 17.16 12.64 7.49
N GLU A 180 18.24 12.22 6.84
CA GLU A 180 18.32 12.25 5.41
C GLU A 180 17.26 11.32 4.80
N LYS A 181 16.61 11.77 3.73
CA LYS A 181 15.59 10.98 3.04
C LYS A 181 16.26 9.79 2.36
N LEU A 182 15.75 8.58 2.63
CA LEU A 182 16.23 7.37 1.97
C LEU A 182 15.95 7.45 0.45
N SER A 183 16.98 7.16 -0.35
CA SER A 183 16.79 7.09 -1.80
C SER A 183 16.01 5.83 -2.20
N PRO A 184 14.94 5.94 -3.03
CA PRO A 184 14.28 4.78 -3.60
C PRO A 184 15.19 3.86 -4.39
N GLU A 185 16.26 4.40 -5.02
CA GLU A 185 17.23 3.63 -5.79
C GLU A 185 18.00 2.62 -4.92
N LEU A 186 18.25 2.93 -3.65
CA LEU A 186 18.86 1.99 -2.73
C LEU A 186 17.97 0.74 -2.55
N LEU A 187 16.68 0.92 -2.36
CA LEU A 187 15.71 -0.19 -2.23
C LEU A 187 15.55 -0.95 -3.54
N LYS A 188 15.63 -0.27 -4.67
CA LYS A 188 15.62 -0.90 -6.00
C LYS A 188 16.82 -1.82 -6.21
N ASN A 189 18.00 -1.43 -5.73
CA ASN A 189 19.19 -2.28 -5.75
C ASN A 189 19.04 -3.52 -4.85
N MET A 190 18.15 -3.48 -3.85
CA MET A 190 17.82 -4.62 -2.98
C MET A 190 16.72 -5.53 -3.56
N LYS A 191 16.28 -5.33 -4.79
CA LYS A 191 15.14 -6.05 -5.40
C LYS A 191 15.24 -7.57 -5.20
N GLY A 192 16.43 -8.17 -5.41
CA GLY A 192 16.63 -9.61 -5.24
C GLY A 192 16.30 -10.09 -3.82
N ILE A 193 16.73 -9.35 -2.81
CA ILE A 193 16.46 -9.66 -1.40
C ILE A 193 14.97 -9.47 -1.10
N LEU A 194 14.34 -8.43 -1.64
CA LEU A 194 12.91 -8.16 -1.43
C LEU A 194 12.01 -9.21 -2.06
N GLN A 195 12.50 -9.96 -3.05
CA GLN A 195 11.79 -11.09 -3.66
C GLN A 195 11.79 -12.35 -2.80
N GLU A 196 12.77 -12.50 -1.91
CA GLU A 196 12.83 -13.63 -0.98
C GLU A 196 11.90 -13.43 0.23
N GLY A 197 11.37 -12.22 0.42
CA GLY A 197 10.60 -11.85 1.60
C GLY A 197 11.49 -11.50 2.80
N VAL A 198 11.37 -10.27 3.28
CA VAL A 198 12.25 -9.73 4.31
C VAL A 198 11.51 -8.99 5.40
N ILE A 199 12.08 -8.99 6.60
CA ILE A 199 11.64 -8.21 7.75
C ILE A 199 12.69 -7.14 8.06
N PHE A 200 12.28 -5.88 8.05
CA PHE A 200 13.07 -4.76 8.55
C PHE A 200 12.75 -4.57 10.03
N CYS A 201 13.78 -4.70 10.89
CA CYS A 201 13.63 -4.61 12.33
C CYS A 201 14.05 -3.25 12.86
N PHE A 202 13.10 -2.34 13.02
CA PHE A 202 13.38 -0.98 13.49
C PHE A 202 13.67 -0.89 14.98
N GLN A 203 13.30 -1.89 15.80
CA GLN A 203 13.65 -1.95 17.22
C GLN A 203 15.15 -1.95 17.44
N GLN A 204 15.89 -2.56 16.52
CA GLN A 204 17.33 -2.72 16.58
C GLN A 204 18.08 -1.69 15.73
N THR A 205 17.40 -0.61 15.33
CA THR A 205 18.02 0.46 14.54
C THR A 205 19.09 1.16 15.38
N GLU A 206 20.30 1.17 14.86
CA GLU A 206 21.41 1.95 15.39
C GLU A 206 21.49 3.26 14.60
N VAL A 207 21.60 4.38 15.30
CA VAL A 207 21.73 5.70 14.70
C VAL A 207 23.03 6.33 15.19
N ASP A 208 23.98 6.54 14.29
CA ASP A 208 25.16 7.36 14.51
C ASP A 208 24.95 8.74 13.82
N LYS A 209 25.90 9.65 13.97
CA LYS A 209 25.74 11.08 13.62
C LYS A 209 25.27 11.33 12.18
N GLU A 210 25.62 10.48 11.22
CA GLU A 210 25.34 10.64 9.80
C GLU A 210 24.73 9.37 9.15
N GLU A 211 24.67 8.26 9.88
CA GLU A 211 24.20 6.97 9.38
C GLU A 211 23.17 6.35 10.29
N TYR A 212 22.26 5.58 9.71
CA TYR A 212 21.40 4.67 10.44
C TYR A 212 21.47 3.27 9.83
N ARG A 213 21.50 2.26 10.70
CA ARG A 213 21.60 0.85 10.33
C ARG A 213 20.36 0.14 10.80
N ILE A 214 19.62 -0.44 9.86
CA ILE A 214 18.41 -1.21 10.13
C ILE A 214 18.72 -2.67 9.83
N PRO A 215 18.67 -3.58 10.82
CA PRO A 215 18.80 -5.00 10.57
C PRO A 215 17.68 -5.52 9.68
N ILE A 216 18.04 -6.38 8.74
CA ILE A 216 17.14 -7.02 7.80
C ILE A 216 17.29 -8.54 7.97
N TYR A 217 16.16 -9.24 8.10
CA TYR A 217 16.10 -10.68 8.24
C TYR A 217 15.36 -11.28 7.05
N LEU A 218 15.92 -12.32 6.44
CA LEU A 218 15.19 -13.14 5.49
C LEU A 218 14.15 -13.96 6.23
N VAL A 219 12.97 -14.06 5.63
CA VAL A 219 11.94 -14.99 6.12
C VAL A 219 12.30 -16.36 5.58
N GLU A 220 12.83 -17.24 6.44
CA GLU A 220 13.00 -18.61 6.07
C GLU A 220 11.61 -19.25 5.96
N ASP A 221 11.30 -19.82 4.80
CA ASP A 221 10.16 -20.72 4.66
C ASP A 221 10.40 -21.92 5.58
N SER A 222 9.83 -21.87 6.77
CA SER A 222 9.72 -23.07 7.60
C SER A 222 8.75 -24.01 6.90
N LEU A 223 9.31 -24.96 6.14
CA LEU A 223 8.62 -26.13 5.60
C LEU A 223 8.02 -26.97 6.72
#